data_433f4f0b642facc9757d4cd91ea0054f
#
_entry.id   433f4f0b642facc9757d4cd91ea0054f
#
_cell.length_a   1.000
_cell.length_b   1.000
_cell.length_c   1.000
_cell.angle_alpha   90.00
_cell.angle_beta   90.00
_cell.angle_gamma   90.00
#
_symmetry.space_group_name_H-M   'P 1'
#
loop_
_entity.id
_entity.type
_entity.pdbx_description
1 polymer ?
#
loop_
_entity_poly.entity_id
_entity_poly.type
_entity_poly.pdbx_seq_one_letter_code
_entity_poly.pdbx_strand_id
1 'polypeptide(L)'
;MLEIKRFEFDPFGENTYIIWDSDTLEAAIIDPGMSSDAEDIVVDNFIAGKQLKLKATLLTHIHIDHTFGVDHIKNVYHAPVMAHAADEPLAQRRQEQARMFHLPISLEPLVIDRFISEGDVLTLGDNVVVTALHAPGHSPGSLLYYIKSADVLFSGDVLFRGSIGRTDLAGGSYPQLIASIHGKLLSLPYSTKVYPGHGDATTIADEVRQNPYI
;
A
#
# COMPACT_ATOMS: atom_id res chain seq x y z
N MET A 1 4.39 -1.33 -20.58
CA MET A 1 2.98 -1.39 -20.06
C MET A 1 2.97 -1.74 -18.59
N LEU A 2 1.91 -1.33 -17.82
CA LEU A 2 1.76 -1.73 -16.42
C LEU A 2 1.48 -3.22 -16.28
N GLU A 3 2.26 -3.87 -15.43
CA GLU A 3 2.04 -5.23 -14.93
C GLU A 3 1.89 -5.18 -13.42
N ILE A 4 1.11 -6.11 -12.85
CA ILE A 4 0.81 -6.16 -11.41
C ILE A 4 0.89 -7.61 -10.93
N LYS A 5 1.56 -7.85 -9.82
CA LYS A 5 1.55 -9.11 -9.07
C LYS A 5 1.07 -8.84 -7.66
N ARG A 6 0.04 -9.57 -7.22
CA ARG A 6 -0.41 -9.62 -5.82
C ARG A 6 0.22 -10.84 -5.13
N PHE A 7 0.63 -10.62 -3.92
CA PHE A 7 0.89 -11.64 -2.91
C PHE A 7 -0.06 -11.40 -1.74
N GLU A 8 -0.39 -12.44 -1.00
CA GLU A 8 -1.18 -12.36 0.23
C GLU A 8 -0.38 -13.02 1.34
N PHE A 9 -0.15 -12.32 2.44
CA PHE A 9 0.72 -12.76 3.51
C PHE A 9 0.00 -12.84 4.86
N ASP A 10 0.37 -13.87 5.62
CA ASP A 10 -0.09 -14.08 6.99
C ASP A 10 0.70 -13.20 8.00
N PRO A 11 0.18 -12.96 9.21
CA PRO A 11 -1.06 -13.52 9.78
C PRO A 11 -2.33 -12.69 9.51
N PHE A 12 -2.24 -11.57 8.78
CA PHE A 12 -3.37 -10.65 8.59
C PHE A 12 -4.07 -10.79 7.23
N GLY A 13 -3.56 -11.61 6.31
CA GLY A 13 -4.06 -11.69 4.94
C GLY A 13 -3.83 -10.38 4.19
N GLU A 14 -2.69 -9.74 4.46
CA GLU A 14 -2.30 -8.47 3.82
C GLU A 14 -1.91 -8.71 2.36
N ASN A 15 -2.27 -7.78 1.50
CA ASN A 15 -1.97 -7.78 0.08
C ASN A 15 -0.76 -6.90 -0.25
N THR A 16 0.39 -7.51 -0.41
CA THR A 16 1.58 -6.89 -0.99
C THR A 16 1.48 -6.87 -2.52
N TYR A 17 1.78 -5.74 -3.14
CA TYR A 17 1.79 -5.64 -4.61
C TYR A 17 3.17 -5.30 -5.14
N ILE A 18 3.57 -5.97 -6.23
CA ILE A 18 4.68 -5.51 -7.09
C ILE A 18 4.07 -5.00 -8.38
N ILE A 19 4.39 -3.75 -8.72
CA ILE A 19 4.01 -3.11 -9.98
C ILE A 19 5.26 -2.80 -10.79
N TRP A 20 5.19 -2.98 -12.12
CA TRP A 20 6.34 -2.67 -12.98
C TRP A 20 5.92 -2.28 -14.40
N ASP A 21 6.82 -1.56 -15.07
CA ASP A 21 6.73 -1.37 -16.51
C ASP A 21 7.37 -2.58 -17.22
N SER A 22 6.58 -3.30 -18.04
CA SER A 22 7.02 -4.50 -18.77
C SER A 22 8.19 -4.26 -19.72
N ASP A 23 8.37 -3.03 -20.19
CA ASP A 23 9.37 -2.71 -21.22
C ASP A 23 10.75 -2.42 -20.61
N THR A 24 10.78 -1.75 -19.45
CA THR A 24 12.01 -1.36 -18.75
C THR A 24 12.37 -2.23 -17.56
N LEU A 25 11.39 -2.99 -17.04
CA LEU A 25 11.46 -3.78 -15.81
C LEU A 25 11.69 -2.95 -14.55
N GLU A 26 11.51 -1.63 -14.63
CA GLU A 26 11.49 -0.78 -13.45
C GLU A 26 10.22 -1.03 -12.65
N ALA A 27 10.38 -1.25 -11.35
CA ALA A 27 9.32 -1.73 -10.46
C ALA A 27 9.24 -0.93 -9.15
N ALA A 28 8.09 -0.99 -8.51
CA ALA A 28 7.91 -0.63 -7.12
C ALA A 28 7.17 -1.74 -6.37
N ILE A 29 7.46 -1.87 -5.08
CA ILE A 29 6.68 -2.72 -4.17
C ILE A 29 5.78 -1.82 -3.32
N ILE A 30 4.52 -2.21 -3.17
CA ILE A 30 3.53 -1.50 -2.35
C ILE A 30 3.21 -2.39 -1.16
N ASP A 31 3.32 -1.83 0.04
CA ASP A 31 3.01 -2.47 1.32
C ASP A 31 3.65 -3.86 1.46
N PRO A 32 5.00 -3.96 1.64
CA PRO A 32 5.64 -5.26 1.81
C PRO A 32 5.32 -5.86 3.19
N GLY A 33 4.33 -6.75 3.24
CA GLY A 33 3.79 -7.38 4.44
C GLY A 33 4.43 -8.72 4.82
N MET A 34 5.53 -9.14 4.17
CA MET A 34 6.20 -10.40 4.45
C MET A 34 6.66 -10.47 5.91
N SER A 35 6.16 -11.45 6.65
CA SER A 35 6.40 -11.63 8.10
C SER A 35 7.41 -12.74 8.43
N SER A 36 7.94 -13.42 7.42
CA SER A 36 8.85 -14.56 7.58
C SER A 36 9.86 -14.67 6.43
N ASP A 37 11.01 -15.30 6.71
CA ASP A 37 12.04 -15.59 5.70
C ASP A 37 11.47 -16.38 4.49
N ALA A 38 10.49 -17.25 4.72
CA ALA A 38 9.86 -18.02 3.65
C ALA A 38 9.06 -17.14 2.69
N GLU A 39 8.38 -16.11 3.21
CA GLU A 39 7.65 -15.12 2.42
C GLU A 39 8.60 -14.17 1.70
N ASP A 40 9.70 -13.75 2.36
CA ASP A 40 10.78 -12.99 1.72
C ASP A 40 11.33 -13.73 0.50
N ILE A 41 11.63 -15.04 0.63
CA ILE A 41 12.11 -15.88 -0.48
C ILE A 41 11.10 -15.94 -1.64
N VAL A 42 9.80 -15.95 -1.37
CA VAL A 42 8.77 -15.94 -2.44
C VAL A 42 8.83 -14.64 -3.24
N VAL A 43 8.97 -13.51 -2.57
CA VAL A 43 9.10 -12.18 -3.21
C VAL A 43 10.42 -12.07 -3.98
N ASP A 44 11.53 -12.48 -3.36
CA ASP A 44 12.87 -12.47 -3.97
C ASP A 44 12.92 -13.31 -5.24
N ASN A 45 12.37 -14.53 -5.21
CA ASN A 45 12.31 -15.40 -6.37
C ASN A 45 11.49 -14.78 -7.51
N PHE A 46 10.41 -14.08 -7.19
CA PHE A 46 9.61 -13.40 -8.20
C PHE A 46 10.38 -12.23 -8.82
N ILE A 47 11.00 -11.36 -8.00
CA ILE A 47 11.79 -10.22 -8.46
C ILE A 47 12.95 -10.70 -9.34
N ALA A 48 13.71 -11.69 -8.87
CA ALA A 48 14.83 -12.26 -9.60
C ALA A 48 14.39 -12.95 -10.91
N GLY A 49 13.33 -13.77 -10.85
CA GLY A 49 12.80 -14.49 -12.01
C GLY A 49 12.26 -13.59 -13.11
N LYS A 50 11.76 -12.41 -12.75
CA LYS A 50 11.33 -11.36 -13.67
C LYS A 50 12.41 -10.35 -14.01
N GLN A 51 13.57 -10.40 -13.34
CA GLN A 51 14.66 -9.44 -13.48
C GLN A 51 14.25 -7.99 -13.17
N LEU A 52 13.34 -7.81 -12.22
CA LEU A 52 12.80 -6.50 -11.87
C LEU A 52 13.86 -5.62 -11.19
N LYS A 53 13.79 -4.32 -11.47
CA LYS A 53 14.65 -3.29 -10.89
C LYS A 53 13.81 -2.45 -9.91
N LEU A 54 13.82 -2.83 -8.64
CA LEU A 54 13.05 -2.12 -7.62
C LEU A 54 13.58 -0.70 -7.46
N LYS A 55 12.71 0.29 -7.66
CA LYS A 55 13.02 1.73 -7.58
C LYS A 55 12.47 2.37 -6.31
N ALA A 56 11.46 1.78 -5.70
CA ALA A 56 10.80 2.32 -4.51
C ALA A 56 10.04 1.24 -3.74
N THR A 57 9.94 1.45 -2.43
CA THR A 57 8.96 0.86 -1.54
C THR A 57 7.91 1.91 -1.22
N LEU A 58 6.69 1.71 -1.67
CA LEU A 58 5.56 2.62 -1.48
C LEU A 58 4.70 2.09 -0.34
N LEU A 59 4.52 2.88 0.72
CA LEU A 59 3.60 2.52 1.80
C LEU A 59 2.29 3.30 1.64
N THR A 60 1.18 2.59 1.59
CA THR A 60 -0.13 3.24 1.64
C THR A 60 -0.35 3.85 3.01
N HIS A 61 0.09 3.19 4.06
CA HIS A 61 0.09 3.65 5.45
C HIS A 61 1.08 2.84 6.30
N ILE A 62 1.23 3.18 7.58
CA ILE A 62 2.26 2.54 8.43
C ILE A 62 1.61 1.74 9.59
N HIS A 63 0.59 0.93 9.29
CA HIS A 63 0.24 -0.16 10.18
C HIS A 63 1.20 -1.32 9.99
N ILE A 64 1.33 -2.13 11.03
CA ILE A 64 2.44 -3.07 11.17
C ILE A 64 2.48 -4.13 10.08
N ASP A 65 1.33 -4.65 9.69
CA ASP A 65 1.16 -5.68 8.67
C ASP A 65 1.58 -5.22 7.27
N HIS A 66 1.45 -3.94 6.95
CA HIS A 66 1.92 -3.35 5.69
C HIS A 66 3.43 -3.05 5.68
N THR A 67 4.13 -3.33 6.78
CA THR A 67 5.54 -2.94 6.95
C THR A 67 6.48 -4.05 7.39
N PHE A 68 6.01 -5.28 7.57
CA PHE A 68 6.85 -6.38 8.06
C PHE A 68 8.09 -6.60 7.21
N GLY A 69 7.95 -6.65 5.90
CA GLY A 69 9.02 -6.91 4.94
C GLY A 69 9.84 -5.69 4.52
N VAL A 70 9.51 -4.48 5.03
CA VAL A 70 10.20 -3.24 4.59
C VAL A 70 11.70 -3.30 4.84
N ASP A 71 12.13 -3.82 6.01
CA ASP A 71 13.54 -3.91 6.36
C ASP A 71 14.29 -4.87 5.43
N HIS A 72 13.66 -6.00 5.06
CA HIS A 72 14.20 -6.94 4.07
C HIS A 72 14.38 -6.26 2.71
N ILE A 73 13.33 -5.64 2.18
CA ILE A 73 13.37 -4.94 0.88
C ILE A 73 14.42 -3.85 0.86
N LYS A 74 14.51 -3.05 1.94
CA LYS A 74 15.52 -1.99 2.05
C LYS A 74 16.95 -2.53 2.07
N ASN A 75 17.20 -3.61 2.80
CA ASN A 75 18.53 -4.20 2.95
C ASN A 75 19.00 -4.91 1.69
N VAL A 76 18.10 -5.63 1.00
CA VAL A 76 18.45 -6.45 -0.17
C VAL A 76 18.46 -5.64 -1.47
N TYR A 77 17.44 -4.80 -1.67
CA TYR A 77 17.25 -4.09 -2.94
C TYR A 77 17.64 -2.61 -2.89
N HIS A 78 17.89 -2.07 -1.68
CA HIS A 78 18.19 -0.64 -1.47
C HIS A 78 17.11 0.29 -2.03
N ALA A 79 15.87 -0.19 -2.11
CA ALA A 79 14.74 0.57 -2.59
C ALA A 79 14.29 1.57 -1.49
N PRO A 80 14.27 2.89 -1.78
CA PRO A 80 13.91 3.89 -0.80
C PRO A 80 12.47 3.71 -0.33
N VAL A 81 12.27 3.86 0.98
CA VAL A 81 10.95 3.78 1.63
C VAL A 81 10.26 5.14 1.52
N MET A 82 9.05 5.12 0.95
CA MET A 82 8.26 6.32 0.71
C MET A 82 6.90 6.20 1.40
N ALA A 83 6.53 7.20 2.19
CA ALA A 83 5.28 7.26 2.94
C ALA A 83 4.84 8.70 3.19
N HIS A 84 3.62 8.90 3.67
CA HIS A 84 3.14 10.22 4.07
C HIS A 84 3.68 10.62 5.45
N ALA A 85 4.07 11.90 5.61
CA ALA A 85 4.66 12.40 6.85
C ALA A 85 3.76 12.26 8.08
N ALA A 86 2.43 12.31 7.91
CA ALA A 86 1.49 12.20 9.03
C ALA A 86 1.52 10.82 9.72
N ASP A 87 2.06 9.78 9.06
CA ASP A 87 2.23 8.44 9.64
C ASP A 87 3.62 8.21 10.27
N GLU A 88 4.52 9.21 10.26
CA GLU A 88 5.82 9.09 10.92
C GLU A 88 5.72 8.67 12.39
N PRO A 89 4.73 9.13 13.20
CA PRO A 89 4.56 8.63 14.57
C PRO A 89 4.27 7.13 14.66
N LEU A 90 3.60 6.53 13.64
CA LEU A 90 3.37 5.08 13.57
C LEU A 90 4.65 4.34 13.22
N ALA A 91 5.49 4.91 12.34
CA ALA A 91 6.79 4.37 11.97
C ALA A 91 7.72 4.20 13.18
N GLN A 92 7.69 5.15 14.12
CA GLN A 92 8.47 5.12 15.35
C GLN A 92 7.96 4.07 16.36
N ARG A 93 6.72 3.61 16.22
CA ARG A 93 6.02 2.73 17.17
C ARG A 93 5.72 1.33 16.63
N ARG A 94 6.47 0.85 15.63
CA ARG A 94 6.27 -0.51 15.08
C ARG A 94 6.33 -1.59 16.16
N GLN A 95 7.28 -1.51 17.10
CA GLN A 95 7.38 -2.47 18.22
C GLN A 95 6.19 -2.40 19.18
N GLU A 96 5.59 -1.22 19.38
CA GLU A 96 4.37 -1.08 20.19
C GLU A 96 3.18 -1.73 19.49
N GLN A 97 3.06 -1.53 18.18
CA GLN A 97 2.04 -2.20 17.36
C GLN A 97 2.21 -3.73 17.41
N ALA A 98 3.44 -4.26 17.30
CA ALA A 98 3.70 -5.69 17.43
C ALA A 98 3.22 -6.26 18.77
N ARG A 99 3.50 -5.56 19.87
CA ARG A 99 3.02 -5.95 21.19
C ARG A 99 1.50 -5.89 21.33
N MET A 100 0.85 -4.88 20.73
CA MET A 100 -0.62 -4.74 20.75
C MET A 100 -1.30 -5.95 20.10
N PHE A 101 -0.72 -6.46 19.02
CA PHE A 101 -1.22 -7.64 18.31
C PHE A 101 -0.63 -8.96 18.80
N HIS A 102 0.13 -8.95 19.91
CA HIS A 102 0.77 -10.13 20.51
C HIS A 102 1.69 -10.90 19.55
N LEU A 103 2.34 -10.18 18.64
CA LEU A 103 3.25 -10.79 17.66
C LEU A 103 4.61 -11.07 18.30
N PRO A 104 5.17 -12.27 18.13
CA PRO A 104 6.46 -12.66 18.71
C PRO A 104 7.65 -12.18 17.85
N ILE A 105 7.61 -10.93 17.39
CA ILE A 105 8.62 -10.33 16.52
C ILE A 105 9.24 -9.10 17.18
N SER A 106 10.47 -8.80 16.79
CA SER A 106 11.16 -7.57 17.19
C SER A 106 11.37 -6.69 15.96
N LEU A 107 10.88 -5.45 16.04
CA LEU A 107 10.96 -4.49 14.96
C LEU A 107 11.58 -3.19 15.43
N GLU A 108 12.53 -2.69 14.68
CA GLU A 108 13.07 -1.36 14.89
C GLU A 108 12.13 -0.27 14.32
N PRO A 109 12.26 0.97 14.79
CA PRO A 109 11.60 2.11 14.16
C PRO A 109 11.88 2.16 12.65
N LEU A 110 10.85 2.43 11.86
CA LEU A 110 10.99 2.53 10.42
C LEU A 110 11.55 3.89 10.03
N VAL A 111 12.60 3.89 9.21
CA VAL A 111 13.15 5.10 8.60
C VAL A 111 12.50 5.32 7.24
N ILE A 112 11.74 6.39 7.11
CA ILE A 112 11.17 6.86 5.85
C ILE A 112 12.23 7.66 5.11
N ASP A 113 12.60 7.22 3.90
CA ASP A 113 13.66 7.88 3.11
C ASP A 113 13.13 9.09 2.34
N ARG A 114 11.84 9.08 1.98
CA ARG A 114 11.19 10.19 1.29
C ARG A 114 9.72 10.33 1.71
N PHE A 115 9.34 11.52 2.12
CA PHE A 115 7.91 11.83 2.31
C PHE A 115 7.21 12.08 0.99
N ILE A 116 5.99 11.54 0.88
CA ILE A 116 5.08 11.70 -0.25
C ILE A 116 3.85 12.47 0.22
N SER A 117 3.37 13.36 -0.64
CA SER A 117 2.18 14.18 -0.42
C SER A 117 1.18 14.02 -1.57
N GLU A 118 0.00 14.61 -1.39
CA GLU A 118 -1.04 14.71 -2.43
C GLU A 118 -0.47 15.22 -3.75
N GLY A 119 -0.68 14.47 -4.83
CA GLY A 119 -0.27 14.83 -6.17
C GLY A 119 1.17 14.51 -6.54
N ASP A 120 1.98 14.01 -5.59
CA ASP A 120 3.34 13.54 -5.90
C ASP A 120 3.28 12.35 -6.86
N VAL A 121 4.30 12.27 -7.71
CA VAL A 121 4.38 11.29 -8.79
C VAL A 121 5.65 10.48 -8.70
N LEU A 122 5.52 9.16 -8.86
CA LEU A 122 6.61 8.24 -9.17
C LEU A 122 6.42 7.70 -10.59
N THR A 123 7.46 7.75 -11.41
CA THR A 123 7.45 7.15 -12.75
C THR A 123 8.31 5.89 -12.75
N LEU A 124 7.76 4.80 -13.29
CA LEU A 124 8.47 3.55 -13.55
C LEU A 124 8.57 3.38 -15.07
N GLY A 125 9.78 3.34 -15.57
CA GLY A 125 10.04 3.35 -17.00
C GLY A 125 9.46 4.60 -17.67
N ASP A 126 8.98 4.41 -18.90
CA ASP A 126 8.46 5.52 -19.72
C ASP A 126 6.94 5.70 -19.58
N ASN A 127 6.22 4.68 -19.09
CA ASN A 127 4.77 4.61 -19.29
C ASN A 127 3.95 4.44 -18.00
N VAL A 128 4.57 4.05 -16.87
CA VAL A 128 3.84 3.81 -15.63
C VAL A 128 4.02 5.00 -14.68
N VAL A 129 3.00 5.84 -14.62
CA VAL A 129 2.95 7.02 -13.76
C VAL A 129 2.04 6.74 -12.58
N VAL A 130 2.62 6.65 -11.39
CA VAL A 130 1.93 6.42 -10.12
C VAL A 130 1.71 7.76 -9.43
N THR A 131 0.48 8.16 -9.23
CA THR A 131 0.13 9.41 -8.54
C THR A 131 -0.37 9.10 -7.13
N ALA A 132 0.19 9.77 -6.14
CA ALA A 132 -0.26 9.66 -4.75
C ALA A 132 -1.48 10.57 -4.49
N LEU A 133 -2.50 10.03 -3.83
CA LEU A 133 -3.68 10.77 -3.37
C LEU A 133 -3.78 10.60 -1.84
N HIS A 134 -3.78 11.67 -1.09
CA HIS A 134 -3.89 11.62 0.37
C HIS A 134 -5.35 11.39 0.79
N ALA A 135 -5.60 10.29 1.49
CA ALA A 135 -6.94 9.84 1.89
C ALA A 135 -6.97 9.46 3.38
N PRO A 136 -6.82 10.43 4.30
CA PRO A 136 -6.76 10.17 5.73
C PRO A 136 -8.07 9.61 6.27
N GLY A 137 -7.97 8.89 7.39
CA GLY A 137 -9.12 8.38 8.13
C GLY A 137 -8.93 6.98 8.70
N HIS A 138 -8.34 6.04 7.96
CA HIS A 138 -7.85 4.78 8.51
C HIS A 138 -6.57 5.03 9.32
N SER A 139 -5.60 5.72 8.71
CA SER A 139 -4.49 6.38 9.39
C SER A 139 -4.44 7.86 9.00
N PRO A 140 -3.69 8.71 9.73
CA PRO A 140 -3.52 10.11 9.36
C PRO A 140 -2.80 10.30 8.02
N GLY A 141 -1.91 9.38 7.68
CA GLY A 141 -1.07 9.41 6.48
C GLY A 141 -1.53 8.49 5.36
N SER A 142 -2.73 7.93 5.40
CA SER A 142 -3.22 7.02 4.36
C SER A 142 -3.11 7.62 2.97
N LEU A 143 -2.41 6.91 2.08
CA LEU A 143 -2.23 7.24 0.68
C LEU A 143 -2.92 6.21 -0.21
N LEU A 144 -3.44 6.68 -1.32
CA LEU A 144 -3.86 5.84 -2.44
C LEU A 144 -2.84 6.04 -3.56
N TYR A 145 -2.56 4.99 -4.33
CA TYR A 145 -1.70 5.09 -5.50
C TYR A 145 -2.52 4.85 -6.75
N TYR A 146 -2.71 5.91 -7.54
CA TYR A 146 -3.53 5.86 -8.76
C TYR A 146 -2.66 5.85 -10.02
N ILE A 147 -2.93 4.90 -10.93
CA ILE A 147 -2.28 4.78 -12.22
C ILE A 147 -3.33 5.03 -13.30
N LYS A 148 -3.46 6.30 -13.69
CA LYS A 148 -4.51 6.77 -14.60
C LYS A 148 -4.48 6.08 -15.96
N SER A 149 -3.30 5.81 -16.52
CA SER A 149 -3.15 5.17 -17.84
C SER A 149 -3.71 3.75 -17.90
N ALA A 150 -3.80 3.08 -16.75
CA ALA A 150 -4.33 1.71 -16.62
C ALA A 150 -5.69 1.66 -15.92
N ASP A 151 -6.18 2.79 -15.42
CA ASP A 151 -7.40 2.92 -14.61
C ASP A 151 -7.37 2.00 -13.37
N VAL A 152 -6.26 2.05 -12.63
CA VAL A 152 -5.97 1.21 -11.46
C VAL A 152 -5.69 2.06 -10.24
N LEU A 153 -6.27 1.68 -9.09
CA LEU A 153 -6.07 2.28 -7.78
C LEU A 153 -5.63 1.23 -6.76
N PHE A 154 -4.54 1.48 -6.05
CA PHE A 154 -4.18 0.76 -4.83
C PHE A 154 -4.72 1.57 -3.65
N SER A 155 -5.67 1.00 -2.91
CA SER A 155 -6.42 1.74 -1.87
C SER A 155 -5.85 1.56 -0.47
N GLY A 156 -4.87 0.66 -0.27
CA GLY A 156 -4.51 0.25 1.09
C GLY A 156 -5.76 -0.09 1.88
N ASP A 157 -5.85 0.42 3.10
CA ASP A 157 -6.96 0.17 4.01
C ASP A 157 -8.01 1.29 4.03
N VAL A 158 -8.14 2.03 2.94
CA VAL A 158 -9.19 3.05 2.81
C VAL A 158 -10.50 2.41 2.31
N LEU A 159 -10.45 1.58 1.29
CA LEU A 159 -11.62 0.94 0.68
C LEU A 159 -11.34 -0.53 0.38
N PHE A 160 -12.23 -1.41 0.81
CA PHE A 160 -12.23 -2.84 0.53
C PHE A 160 -13.47 -3.23 -0.28
N ARG A 161 -13.47 -4.45 -0.81
CA ARG A 161 -14.65 -5.02 -1.45
C ARG A 161 -15.79 -5.17 -0.44
N GLY A 162 -16.81 -4.34 -0.58
CA GLY A 162 -18.01 -4.34 0.29
C GLY A 162 -17.73 -3.83 1.72
N SER A 163 -16.59 -3.18 1.97
CA SER A 163 -16.22 -2.67 3.29
C SER A 163 -15.28 -1.46 3.19
N ILE A 164 -14.94 -0.90 4.34
CA ILE A 164 -13.96 0.18 4.50
C ILE A 164 -12.99 -0.17 5.64
N GLY A 165 -11.85 0.53 5.70
CA GLY A 165 -10.89 0.39 6.77
C GLY A 165 -11.45 0.74 8.14
N ARG A 166 -10.91 0.09 9.19
CA ARG A 166 -11.22 0.45 10.58
C ARG A 166 -10.68 1.83 10.93
N THR A 167 -11.29 2.47 11.90
CA THR A 167 -10.93 3.84 12.32
C THR A 167 -10.73 3.97 13.83
N ASP A 168 -10.63 2.85 14.53
CA ASP A 168 -10.52 2.77 15.99
C ASP A 168 -9.07 2.63 16.48
N LEU A 169 -8.09 2.56 15.57
CA LEU A 169 -6.68 2.60 15.88
C LEU A 169 -6.16 4.03 16.05
N ALA A 170 -4.93 4.17 16.58
CA ALA A 170 -4.33 5.47 16.85
C ALA A 170 -4.29 6.37 15.60
N GLY A 171 -4.91 7.53 15.67
CA GLY A 171 -5.01 8.49 14.57
C GLY A 171 -6.15 8.25 13.59
N GLY A 172 -6.94 7.17 13.79
CA GLY A 172 -8.11 6.87 12.97
C GLY A 172 -9.27 7.85 13.18
N SER A 173 -10.04 8.10 12.13
CA SER A 173 -11.19 9.01 12.13
C SER A 173 -12.23 8.59 11.09
N TYR A 174 -13.36 8.05 11.55
CA TYR A 174 -14.44 7.66 10.66
C TYR A 174 -14.97 8.82 9.77
N PRO A 175 -15.21 10.04 10.30
CA PRO A 175 -15.66 11.14 9.45
C PRO A 175 -14.64 11.51 8.36
N GLN A 176 -13.34 11.45 8.66
CA GLN A 176 -12.29 11.70 7.66
C GLN A 176 -12.24 10.59 6.62
N LEU A 177 -12.36 9.32 7.03
CA LEU A 177 -12.35 8.20 6.09
C LEU A 177 -13.49 8.31 5.08
N ILE A 178 -14.70 8.60 5.56
CA ILE A 178 -15.87 8.79 4.68
C ILE A 178 -15.67 9.99 3.76
N ALA A 179 -15.16 11.11 4.28
CA ALA A 179 -14.85 12.28 3.45
C ALA A 179 -13.78 11.98 2.37
N SER A 180 -12.76 11.19 2.72
CA SER A 180 -11.72 10.75 1.79
C SER A 180 -12.29 9.85 0.69
N ILE A 181 -13.14 8.88 1.05
CA ILE A 181 -13.79 7.99 0.08
C ILE A 181 -14.63 8.81 -0.90
N HIS A 182 -15.55 9.63 -0.40
CA HIS A 182 -16.43 10.44 -1.26
C HIS A 182 -15.66 11.47 -2.09
N GLY A 183 -14.68 12.14 -1.51
CA GLY A 183 -13.95 13.23 -2.18
C GLY A 183 -12.88 12.76 -3.15
N LYS A 184 -12.29 11.59 -2.94
CA LYS A 184 -11.16 11.08 -3.72
C LYS A 184 -11.55 9.87 -4.57
N LEU A 185 -12.04 8.80 -3.95
CA LEU A 185 -12.27 7.54 -4.65
C LEU A 185 -13.50 7.60 -5.56
N LEU A 186 -14.63 8.12 -5.05
CA LEU A 186 -15.86 8.18 -5.84
C LEU A 186 -15.82 9.25 -6.95
N SER A 187 -14.80 10.10 -6.98
CA SER A 187 -14.53 11.03 -8.09
C SER A 187 -13.77 10.38 -9.27
N LEU A 188 -13.22 9.16 -9.07
CA LEU A 188 -12.55 8.39 -10.11
C LEU A 188 -13.56 7.76 -11.09
N PRO A 189 -13.13 7.36 -12.29
CA PRO A 189 -13.99 6.62 -13.21
C PRO A 189 -14.60 5.38 -12.57
N TYR A 190 -15.83 5.05 -12.88
CA TYR A 190 -16.51 3.85 -12.36
C TYR A 190 -15.83 2.54 -12.76
N SER A 191 -15.11 2.55 -13.88
CA SER A 191 -14.29 1.42 -14.36
C SER A 191 -13.04 1.19 -13.55
N THR A 192 -12.61 2.17 -12.73
CA THR A 192 -11.35 2.08 -11.97
C THR A 192 -11.32 0.81 -11.12
N LYS A 193 -10.34 -0.04 -11.38
CA LYS A 193 -10.10 -1.26 -10.62
C LYS A 193 -9.36 -0.93 -9.33
N VAL A 194 -9.90 -1.39 -8.21
CA VAL A 194 -9.37 -1.12 -6.87
C VAL A 194 -8.69 -2.37 -6.33
N TYR A 195 -7.43 -2.22 -5.94
CA TYR A 195 -6.60 -3.23 -5.30
C TYR A 195 -6.40 -2.84 -3.84
N PRO A 196 -7.11 -3.49 -2.90
CA PRO A 196 -7.08 -3.12 -1.47
C PRO A 196 -5.89 -3.73 -0.73
N GLY A 197 -5.62 -3.24 0.48
CA GLY A 197 -4.64 -3.82 1.40
C GLY A 197 -5.03 -5.20 1.93
N HIS A 198 -6.32 -5.53 1.94
CA HIS A 198 -6.82 -6.86 2.33
C HIS A 198 -7.95 -7.33 1.44
N GLY A 199 -8.01 -8.65 1.21
CA GLY A 199 -9.06 -9.31 0.47
C GLY A 199 -8.98 -9.11 -1.04
N ASP A 200 -10.13 -9.29 -1.72
CA ASP A 200 -10.19 -9.29 -3.18
C ASP A 200 -10.26 -7.89 -3.79
N ALA A 201 -9.79 -7.77 -5.02
CA ALA A 201 -9.96 -6.58 -5.83
C ALA A 201 -11.45 -6.32 -6.14
N THR A 202 -11.79 -5.03 -6.35
CA THR A 202 -13.12 -4.58 -6.68
C THR A 202 -13.06 -3.47 -7.76
N THR A 203 -14.16 -2.77 -7.99
CA THR A 203 -14.24 -1.59 -8.87
C THR A 203 -14.98 -0.47 -8.15
N ILE A 204 -14.72 0.79 -8.53
CA ILE A 204 -15.51 1.92 -8.01
C ILE A 204 -17.00 1.71 -8.27
N ALA A 205 -17.39 1.18 -9.46
CA ALA A 205 -18.78 0.89 -9.76
C ALA A 205 -19.44 -0.12 -8.81
N ASP A 206 -18.71 -1.17 -8.43
CA ASP A 206 -19.25 -2.20 -7.53
C ASP A 206 -19.44 -1.64 -6.12
N GLU A 207 -18.47 -0.84 -5.64
CA GLU A 207 -18.53 -0.24 -4.31
C GLU A 207 -19.64 0.81 -4.21
N VAL A 208 -19.79 1.69 -5.20
CA VAL A 208 -20.89 2.66 -5.24
C VAL A 208 -22.27 1.95 -5.20
N ARG A 209 -22.36 0.76 -5.80
CA ARG A 209 -23.64 0.01 -5.88
C ARG A 209 -23.92 -0.84 -4.65
N GLN A 210 -22.90 -1.41 -3.99
CA GLN A 210 -23.08 -2.51 -3.04
C GLN A 210 -22.41 -2.30 -1.68
N ASN A 211 -21.51 -1.34 -1.54
CA ASN A 211 -20.82 -1.11 -0.27
C ASN A 211 -21.78 -0.41 0.73
N PRO A 212 -22.07 -1.02 1.88
CA PRO A 212 -23.05 -0.47 2.82
C PRO A 212 -22.54 0.75 3.61
N TYR A 213 -21.29 1.12 3.46
CA TYR A 213 -20.67 2.23 4.18
C TYR A 213 -20.60 3.53 3.37
N ILE A 214 -20.87 3.49 2.05
CA ILE A 214 -20.71 4.64 1.12
C ILE A 214 -21.92 4.83 0.22
#